data_2cdf9a48fab97c1f12f913d09f3a7354
#
_entry.id   2cdf9a48fab97c1f12f913d09f3a7354
#
_cell.length_a   1.000
_cell.length_b   1.000
_cell.length_c   1.000
_cell.angle_alpha   90.00
_cell.angle_beta   90.00
_cell.angle_gamma   90.00
#
_symmetry.space_group_name_H-M   'P 1'
#
loop_
_entity.id
_entity.type
_entity.pdbx_description
1 polymer ?
#
loop_
_entity_poly.entity_id
_entity_poly.type
_entity_poly.pdbx_seq_one_letter_code
_entity_poly.pdbx_strand_id
1 'polypeptide(L)'
;EEYYHQVKIRTITSILLSIPVVIIGMGFMDWIPGRWISLVLSLPVLFYFGRHFYVNAWKQARHGQSNMDTLVALSTGIAFLFSLFNTLFPQALLSRGYEVHVYYEAAVVIIAFVSLGKWLEERAKSNTSTALKKLMGLQPKNVHIWMAKDSADSSSLSDNFDVQQGEEQVIPLKWVKERQIIIVRPGEHVPVDGQVIFGESY
;
A
#
# COMPACT_ATOMS: atom_id res chain seq x y z
N GLU A 1 7.16 4.61 -2.60
CA GLU A 1 7.56 4.03 -3.90
C GLU A 1 8.36 2.73 -3.72
N GLU A 2 9.29 2.68 -2.79
CA GLU A 2 10.14 1.50 -2.54
C GLU A 2 9.34 0.25 -2.14
N TYR A 3 8.34 0.40 -1.27
CA TYR A 3 7.44 -0.69 -0.87
C TYR A 3 6.63 -1.24 -2.05
N TYR A 4 6.10 -0.36 -2.91
CA TYR A 4 5.38 -0.76 -4.12
C TYR A 4 6.25 -1.58 -5.07
N HIS A 5 7.49 -1.16 -5.30
CA HIS A 5 8.45 -1.90 -6.13
C HIS A 5 8.76 -3.30 -5.55
N GLN A 6 8.93 -3.40 -4.25
CA GLN A 6 9.15 -4.70 -3.58
C GLN A 6 7.95 -5.64 -3.73
N VAL A 7 6.73 -5.15 -3.51
CA VAL A 7 5.51 -5.95 -3.68
C VAL A 7 5.35 -6.40 -5.13
N LYS A 8 5.58 -5.51 -6.10
CA LYS A 8 5.53 -5.84 -7.52
C LYS A 8 6.51 -6.95 -7.90
N ILE A 9 7.78 -6.82 -7.53
CA ILE A 9 8.82 -7.82 -7.86
C ILE A 9 8.47 -9.17 -7.21
N ARG A 10 8.09 -9.18 -5.93
CA ARG A 10 7.70 -10.41 -5.22
C ARG A 10 6.52 -11.10 -5.91
N THR A 11 5.49 -10.35 -6.29
CA THR A 11 4.31 -10.90 -6.99
C THR A 11 4.68 -11.49 -8.34
N ILE A 12 5.43 -10.77 -9.17
CA ILE A 12 5.84 -11.25 -10.50
C ILE A 12 6.69 -12.53 -10.37
N THR A 13 7.64 -12.53 -9.46
CA THR A 13 8.52 -13.69 -9.26
C THR A 13 7.75 -14.89 -8.69
N SER A 14 6.80 -14.68 -7.77
CA SER A 14 5.95 -15.77 -7.27
C SER A 14 5.08 -16.37 -8.36
N ILE A 15 4.49 -15.56 -9.24
CA ILE A 15 3.70 -16.02 -10.38
C ILE A 15 4.57 -16.83 -11.35
N LEU A 16 5.76 -16.31 -11.68
CA LEU A 16 6.67 -16.98 -12.61
C LEU A 16 7.10 -18.37 -12.09
N LEU A 17 7.39 -18.48 -10.79
CA LEU A 17 7.72 -19.74 -10.14
C LEU A 17 6.50 -20.68 -10.00
N SER A 18 5.29 -20.14 -9.97
CA SER A 18 4.06 -20.94 -9.87
C SER A 18 3.78 -21.72 -11.16
N ILE A 19 4.12 -21.16 -12.33
CA ILE A 19 3.81 -21.75 -13.63
C ILE A 19 4.37 -23.19 -13.77
N PRO A 20 5.66 -23.45 -13.55
CA PRO A 20 6.18 -24.81 -13.66
C PRO A 20 5.58 -25.77 -12.63
N VAL A 21 5.28 -25.29 -11.40
CA VAL A 21 4.66 -26.13 -10.38
C VAL A 21 3.26 -26.57 -10.80
N VAL A 22 2.47 -25.67 -11.38
CA VAL A 22 1.13 -25.96 -11.90
C VAL A 22 1.20 -26.92 -13.08
N ILE A 23 2.11 -26.72 -14.02
CA ILE A 23 2.29 -27.62 -15.18
C ILE A 23 2.61 -29.04 -14.71
N ILE A 24 3.52 -29.18 -13.76
CA ILE A 24 3.90 -30.49 -13.20
C ILE A 24 2.74 -31.11 -12.42
N GLY A 25 2.06 -30.33 -11.57
CA GLY A 25 0.94 -30.81 -10.74
C GLY A 25 -0.27 -31.26 -11.54
N MET A 26 -0.59 -30.56 -12.65
CA MET A 26 -1.72 -30.92 -13.49
C MET A 26 -1.39 -31.92 -14.60
N GLY A 27 -0.19 -31.85 -15.16
CA GLY A 27 0.19 -32.64 -16.35
C GLY A 27 0.92 -33.94 -16.05
N PHE A 28 1.60 -34.05 -14.90
CA PHE A 28 2.50 -35.16 -14.59
C PHE A 28 2.31 -35.65 -13.13
N MET A 29 1.05 -35.85 -12.74
CA MET A 29 0.68 -36.18 -11.36
C MET A 29 1.32 -37.50 -10.87
N ASP A 30 1.49 -38.48 -11.75
CA ASP A 30 2.05 -39.82 -11.44
C ASP A 30 3.58 -39.87 -11.54
N TRP A 31 4.22 -38.79 -12.01
CA TRP A 31 5.67 -38.79 -12.19
C TRP A 31 6.38 -38.53 -10.86
N ILE A 32 7.00 -39.57 -10.31
CA ILE A 32 7.68 -39.55 -9.00
C ILE A 32 8.68 -38.40 -8.87
N PRO A 33 9.58 -38.14 -9.87
CA PRO A 33 10.47 -36.98 -9.81
C PRO A 33 9.73 -35.63 -9.78
N GLY A 34 8.57 -35.57 -10.43
CA GLY A 34 7.73 -34.34 -10.46
C GLY A 34 7.29 -33.88 -9.08
N ARG A 35 6.97 -34.80 -8.15
CA ARG A 35 6.61 -34.49 -6.77
C ARG A 35 7.76 -33.81 -6.02
N TRP A 36 8.98 -34.26 -6.17
CA TRP A 36 10.17 -33.66 -5.57
C TRP A 36 10.52 -32.30 -6.17
N ILE A 37 10.36 -32.16 -7.48
CA ILE A 37 10.57 -30.88 -8.18
C ILE A 37 9.53 -29.86 -7.71
N SER A 38 8.25 -30.24 -7.62
CA SER A 38 7.18 -29.40 -7.11
C SER A 38 7.40 -28.99 -5.65
N LEU A 39 7.90 -29.91 -4.81
CA LEU A 39 8.30 -29.61 -3.44
C LEU A 39 9.39 -28.53 -3.41
N VAL A 40 10.48 -28.71 -4.14
CA VAL A 40 11.62 -27.77 -4.14
C VAL A 40 11.22 -26.40 -4.67
N LEU A 41 10.40 -26.34 -5.73
CA LEU A 41 9.92 -25.09 -6.31
C LEU A 41 8.88 -24.40 -5.44
N SER A 42 8.08 -25.13 -4.66
CA SER A 42 7.09 -24.56 -3.76
C SER A 42 7.69 -23.92 -2.50
N LEU A 43 8.84 -24.42 -2.03
CA LEU A 43 9.53 -23.89 -0.85
C LEU A 43 9.80 -22.37 -0.93
N PRO A 44 10.47 -21.83 -1.96
CA PRO A 44 10.70 -20.40 -2.05
C PRO A 44 9.40 -19.60 -2.16
N VAL A 45 8.38 -20.15 -2.83
CA VAL A 45 7.09 -19.46 -2.96
C VAL A 45 6.39 -19.33 -1.61
N LEU A 46 6.32 -20.40 -0.83
CA LEU A 46 5.69 -20.39 0.48
C LEU A 46 6.49 -19.60 1.52
N PHE A 47 7.79 -19.92 1.68
CA PHE A 47 8.58 -19.41 2.81
C PHE A 47 9.25 -18.07 2.55
N TYR A 48 9.56 -17.71 1.31
CA TYR A 48 10.13 -16.41 0.99
C TYR A 48 9.06 -15.42 0.54
N PHE A 49 8.29 -15.72 -0.51
CA PHE A 49 7.28 -14.81 -1.03
C PHE A 49 6.03 -14.78 -0.16
N GLY A 50 5.60 -15.92 0.40
CA GLY A 50 4.46 -16.05 1.30
C GLY A 50 4.72 -15.67 2.77
N ARG A 51 5.98 -15.39 3.15
CA ARG A 51 6.38 -15.16 4.55
C ARG A 51 5.49 -14.16 5.28
N HIS A 52 5.09 -13.07 4.63
CA HIS A 52 4.29 -12.03 5.27
C HIS A 52 2.91 -12.53 5.70
N PHE A 53 2.29 -13.45 4.94
CA PHE A 53 1.01 -14.06 5.30
C PHE A 53 1.14 -14.87 6.60
N TYR A 54 2.18 -15.70 6.71
CA TYR A 54 2.43 -16.52 7.90
C TYR A 54 2.76 -15.66 9.12
N VAL A 55 3.60 -14.63 8.96
CA VAL A 55 3.97 -13.72 10.06
C VAL A 55 2.77 -12.91 10.54
N ASN A 56 1.95 -12.41 9.62
CA ASN A 56 0.74 -11.65 9.98
C ASN A 56 -0.30 -12.56 10.64
N ALA A 57 -0.52 -13.76 10.10
CA ALA A 57 -1.41 -14.75 10.68
C ALA A 57 -1.02 -15.10 12.12
N TRP A 58 0.28 -15.32 12.37
CA TRP A 58 0.79 -15.61 13.70
C TRP A 58 0.59 -14.46 14.68
N LYS A 59 0.88 -13.23 14.25
CA LYS A 59 0.66 -12.03 15.06
C LYS A 59 -0.81 -11.87 15.45
N GLN A 60 -1.72 -12.06 14.51
CA GLN A 60 -3.16 -11.92 14.76
C GLN A 60 -3.73 -13.05 15.59
N ALA A 61 -3.29 -14.29 15.35
CA ALA A 61 -3.70 -15.43 16.17
C ALA A 61 -3.34 -15.23 17.66
N ARG A 62 -2.21 -14.60 17.95
CA ARG A 62 -1.82 -14.25 19.34
C ARG A 62 -2.78 -13.28 20.01
N HIS A 63 -3.47 -12.44 19.25
CA HIS A 63 -4.45 -11.49 19.76
C HIS A 63 -5.90 -12.00 19.64
N GLY A 64 -6.10 -13.29 19.31
CA GLY A 64 -7.41 -13.89 19.14
C GLY A 64 -8.19 -13.33 17.95
N GLN A 65 -7.50 -12.70 17.00
CA GLN A 65 -8.10 -12.14 15.78
C GLN A 65 -7.72 -12.98 14.57
N SER A 66 -8.60 -12.99 13.57
CA SER A 66 -8.35 -13.64 12.29
C SER A 66 -8.65 -12.67 11.15
N ASN A 67 -7.87 -12.75 10.08
CA ASN A 67 -8.05 -11.96 8.87
C ASN A 67 -7.80 -12.82 7.62
N MET A 68 -7.81 -12.18 6.44
CA MET A 68 -7.51 -12.85 5.18
C MET A 68 -6.15 -13.56 5.19
N ASP A 69 -5.13 -12.95 5.80
CA ASP A 69 -3.77 -13.53 5.88
C ASP A 69 -3.78 -14.83 6.71
N THR A 70 -4.62 -14.92 7.75
CA THR A 70 -4.80 -16.12 8.57
C THR A 70 -5.39 -17.27 7.75
N LEU A 71 -6.41 -17.00 6.93
CA LEU A 71 -7.01 -18.00 6.06
C LEU A 71 -6.02 -18.50 4.99
N VAL A 72 -5.28 -17.58 4.38
CA VAL A 72 -4.25 -17.93 3.40
C VAL A 72 -3.15 -18.78 4.03
N ALA A 73 -2.63 -18.39 5.19
CA ALA A 73 -1.59 -19.12 5.90
C ALA A 73 -2.06 -20.53 6.31
N LEU A 74 -3.29 -20.64 6.80
CA LEU A 74 -3.85 -21.93 7.23
C LEU A 74 -4.07 -22.86 6.03
N SER A 75 -4.73 -22.37 4.97
CA SER A 75 -5.05 -23.20 3.79
C SER A 75 -3.79 -23.66 3.06
N THR A 76 -2.85 -22.75 2.80
CA THR A 76 -1.59 -23.09 2.11
C THR A 76 -0.66 -23.93 2.99
N GLY A 77 -0.65 -23.67 4.29
CA GLY A 77 0.11 -24.47 5.26
C GLY A 77 -0.38 -25.92 5.34
N ILE A 78 -1.70 -26.13 5.45
CA ILE A 78 -2.29 -27.47 5.46
C ILE A 78 -2.05 -28.20 4.15
N ALA A 79 -2.28 -27.53 3.00
CA ALA A 79 -2.04 -28.12 1.69
C ALA A 79 -0.58 -28.54 1.52
N PHE A 80 0.35 -27.70 1.96
CA PHE A 80 1.79 -28.00 1.90
C PHE A 80 2.19 -29.16 2.82
N LEU A 81 1.74 -29.14 4.09
CA LEU A 81 2.06 -30.22 5.06
C LEU A 81 1.48 -31.57 4.65
N PHE A 82 0.24 -31.56 4.13
CA PHE A 82 -0.40 -32.76 3.60
C PHE A 82 0.41 -33.32 2.40
N SER A 83 0.78 -32.47 1.47
CA SER A 83 1.59 -32.85 0.30
C SER A 83 2.98 -33.32 0.68
N LEU A 84 3.59 -32.70 1.67
CA LEU A 84 4.88 -33.09 2.21
C LEU A 84 4.80 -34.51 2.83
N PHE A 85 3.76 -34.76 3.64
CA PHE A 85 3.55 -36.08 4.21
C PHE A 85 3.38 -37.14 3.13
N ASN A 86 2.56 -36.88 2.11
CA ASN A 86 2.35 -37.79 0.99
C ASN A 86 3.60 -38.04 0.14
N THR A 87 4.47 -37.03 0.05
CA THR A 87 5.74 -37.17 -0.68
C THR A 87 6.77 -38.00 0.11
N LEU A 88 6.83 -37.82 1.45
CA LEU A 88 7.80 -38.53 2.30
C LEU A 88 7.36 -39.96 2.65
N PHE A 89 6.07 -40.17 2.82
CA PHE A 89 5.50 -41.47 3.26
C PHE A 89 4.45 -42.04 2.28
N PRO A 90 4.78 -42.23 0.99
CA PRO A 90 3.80 -42.68 0.01
C PRO A 90 3.26 -44.08 0.34
N GLN A 91 4.07 -44.92 0.96
CA GLN A 91 3.69 -46.31 1.31
C GLN A 91 2.56 -46.36 2.37
N ALA A 92 2.46 -45.36 3.25
CA ALA A 92 1.42 -45.31 4.27
C ALA A 92 0.01 -45.14 3.66
N LEU A 93 -0.11 -44.51 2.49
CA LEU A 93 -1.36 -44.37 1.76
C LEU A 93 -1.61 -45.57 0.84
N LEU A 94 -0.58 -45.99 0.10
CA LEU A 94 -0.66 -47.13 -0.84
C LEU A 94 -1.02 -48.42 -0.14
N SER A 95 -0.53 -48.65 1.10
CA SER A 95 -0.89 -49.85 1.88
C SER A 95 -2.37 -49.87 2.32
N ARG A 96 -3.06 -48.72 2.28
CA ARG A 96 -4.47 -48.57 2.59
C ARG A 96 -5.36 -48.46 1.35
N GLY A 97 -4.78 -48.60 0.15
CA GLY A 97 -5.51 -48.53 -1.12
C GLY A 97 -5.85 -47.12 -1.59
N TYR A 98 -5.19 -46.08 -1.00
CA TYR A 98 -5.39 -44.69 -1.44
C TYR A 98 -4.33 -44.29 -2.45
N GLU A 99 -4.72 -43.48 -3.44
CA GLU A 99 -3.80 -42.85 -4.37
C GLU A 99 -3.02 -41.69 -3.70
N VAL A 100 -1.78 -41.51 -4.10
CA VAL A 100 -0.90 -40.50 -3.51
C VAL A 100 -1.03 -39.20 -4.30
N HIS A 101 -1.88 -38.29 -3.82
CA HIS A 101 -2.04 -36.97 -4.39
C HIS A 101 -1.23 -35.92 -3.60
N VAL A 102 -0.67 -34.96 -4.32
CA VAL A 102 0.01 -33.78 -3.77
C VAL A 102 -0.70 -32.52 -4.24
N TYR A 103 -0.66 -31.47 -3.44
CA TYR A 103 -1.39 -30.21 -3.65
C TYR A 103 -0.44 -29.01 -3.54
N TYR A 104 0.84 -29.16 -3.95
CA TYR A 104 1.81 -28.06 -3.96
C TYR A 104 1.38 -26.95 -4.89
N GLU A 105 0.83 -27.29 -6.06
CA GLU A 105 0.29 -26.35 -7.03
C GLU A 105 -0.82 -25.48 -6.45
N ALA A 106 -1.74 -26.10 -5.67
CA ALA A 106 -2.81 -25.34 -5.03
C ALA A 106 -2.28 -24.32 -4.03
N ALA A 107 -1.32 -24.71 -3.18
CA ALA A 107 -0.72 -23.82 -2.20
C ALA A 107 0.01 -22.65 -2.87
N VAL A 108 0.77 -22.93 -3.92
CA VAL A 108 1.55 -21.93 -4.66
C VAL A 108 0.64 -20.96 -5.42
N VAL A 109 -0.39 -21.47 -6.08
CA VAL A 109 -1.38 -20.66 -6.81
C VAL A 109 -2.13 -19.71 -5.89
N ILE A 110 -2.56 -20.19 -4.72
CA ILE A 110 -3.23 -19.32 -3.73
C ILE A 110 -2.31 -18.14 -3.34
N ILE A 111 -1.05 -18.39 -3.01
CA ILE A 111 -0.10 -17.34 -2.66
C ILE A 111 0.11 -16.37 -3.83
N ALA A 112 0.26 -16.88 -5.05
CA ALA A 112 0.46 -16.05 -6.23
C ALA A 112 -0.74 -15.12 -6.48
N PHE A 113 -1.97 -15.65 -6.46
CA PHE A 113 -3.18 -14.85 -6.68
C PHE A 113 -3.47 -13.86 -5.56
N VAL A 114 -3.27 -14.24 -4.31
CA VAL A 114 -3.47 -13.31 -3.20
C VAL A 114 -2.40 -12.20 -3.21
N SER A 115 -1.16 -12.53 -3.57
CA SER A 115 -0.10 -11.53 -3.77
C SER A 115 -0.41 -10.58 -4.94
N LEU A 116 -0.98 -11.10 -6.03
CA LEU A 116 -1.46 -10.29 -7.15
C LEU A 116 -2.57 -9.33 -6.70
N GLY A 117 -3.54 -9.82 -5.93
CA GLY A 117 -4.61 -8.99 -5.35
C GLY A 117 -4.04 -7.86 -4.48
N LYS A 118 -3.07 -8.15 -3.61
CA LYS A 118 -2.39 -7.13 -2.79
C LYS A 118 -1.62 -6.11 -3.63
N TRP A 119 -0.96 -6.55 -4.69
CA TRP A 119 -0.29 -5.61 -5.59
C TRP A 119 -1.28 -4.67 -6.30
N LEU A 120 -2.41 -5.19 -6.78
CA LEU A 120 -3.46 -4.37 -7.39
C LEU A 120 -4.08 -3.38 -6.38
N GLU A 121 -4.30 -3.80 -5.14
CA GLU A 121 -4.77 -2.95 -4.05
C GLU A 121 -3.78 -1.79 -3.80
N GLU A 122 -2.50 -2.08 -3.66
CA GLU A 122 -1.47 -1.06 -3.45
C GLU A 122 -1.34 -0.10 -4.65
N ARG A 123 -1.51 -0.60 -5.86
CA ARG A 123 -1.55 0.24 -7.07
C ARG A 123 -2.73 1.21 -7.06
N ALA A 124 -3.91 0.74 -6.64
CA ALA A 124 -5.09 1.60 -6.54
C ALA A 124 -4.90 2.69 -5.46
N LYS A 125 -4.38 2.34 -4.29
CA LYS A 125 -4.06 3.29 -3.21
C LYS A 125 -3.02 4.34 -3.62
N SER A 126 -1.97 3.93 -4.32
CA SER A 126 -0.92 4.82 -4.81
C SER A 126 -1.47 5.88 -5.78
N ASN A 127 -2.36 5.50 -6.68
CA ASN A 127 -2.99 6.43 -7.62
C ASN A 127 -3.85 7.48 -6.89
N THR A 128 -4.62 7.08 -5.90
CA THR A 128 -5.46 7.98 -5.09
C THR A 128 -4.60 8.97 -4.27
N SER A 129 -3.54 8.50 -3.64
CA SER A 129 -2.61 9.35 -2.88
C SER A 129 -1.91 10.38 -3.78
N THR A 130 -1.61 10.03 -5.02
CA THR A 130 -0.99 10.95 -5.98
C THR A 130 -1.95 12.07 -6.39
N ALA A 131 -3.23 11.78 -6.57
CA ALA A 131 -4.25 12.80 -6.85
C ALA A 131 -4.40 13.79 -5.67
N LEU A 132 -4.47 13.29 -4.43
CA LEU A 132 -4.51 14.12 -3.23
C LEU A 132 -3.25 14.98 -3.08
N LYS A 133 -2.05 14.42 -3.30
CA LYS A 133 -0.79 15.17 -3.26
C LYS A 133 -0.73 16.28 -4.32
N LYS A 134 -1.29 16.07 -5.51
CA LYS A 134 -1.40 17.11 -6.53
C LYS A 134 -2.29 18.27 -6.06
N LEU A 135 -3.42 17.98 -5.41
CA LEU A 135 -4.30 19.00 -4.86
C LEU A 135 -3.63 19.76 -3.70
N MET A 136 -2.93 19.07 -2.81
CA MET A 136 -2.15 19.71 -1.73
C MET A 136 -0.96 20.53 -2.25
N GLY A 137 -0.41 20.17 -3.41
CA GLY A 137 0.67 20.92 -4.07
C GLY A 137 0.24 22.26 -4.68
N LEU A 138 -1.07 22.51 -4.78
CA LEU A 138 -1.62 23.78 -5.25
C LEU A 138 -1.62 24.87 -4.15
N GLN A 139 -1.43 24.50 -2.88
CA GLN A 139 -1.36 25.44 -1.80
C GLN A 139 -0.03 26.21 -1.84
N PRO A 140 -0.03 27.54 -1.88
CA PRO A 140 1.18 28.33 -1.92
C PRO A 140 1.98 28.14 -0.63
N LYS A 141 3.30 28.03 -0.77
CA LYS A 141 4.21 27.87 0.39
C LYS A 141 4.42 29.17 1.14
N ASN A 142 4.36 30.29 0.43
CA ASN A 142 4.56 31.63 0.93
C ASN A 142 3.32 32.46 0.65
N VAL A 143 3.08 33.44 1.49
CA VAL A 143 1.91 34.33 1.44
C VAL A 143 2.39 35.76 1.61
N HIS A 144 1.79 36.67 0.86
CA HIS A 144 2.01 38.10 0.98
C HIS A 144 1.06 38.64 2.02
N ILE A 145 1.59 39.11 3.14
CA ILE A 145 0.82 39.80 4.18
C ILE A 145 1.05 41.29 4.11
N TRP A 146 0.00 42.03 4.46
CA TRP A 146 0.10 43.47 4.62
C TRP A 146 0.25 43.81 6.10
N MET A 147 1.24 44.64 6.43
CA MET A 147 1.46 45.15 7.79
C MET A 147 1.39 46.67 7.83
N ALA A 148 0.60 47.22 8.75
CA ALA A 148 0.56 48.66 9.00
C ALA A 148 1.89 49.13 9.58
N LYS A 149 2.40 50.26 9.11
CA LYS A 149 3.71 50.80 9.44
C LYS A 149 3.86 51.30 10.89
N ASP A 150 2.72 51.60 11.58
CA ASP A 150 2.72 52.25 12.89
C ASP A 150 2.08 51.40 14.03
N SER A 151 1.72 50.15 13.84
CA SER A 151 1.13 49.34 14.88
C SER A 151 1.96 48.13 15.25
N ALA A 152 2.52 48.13 16.45
CA ALA A 152 3.18 47.00 17.09
C ALA A 152 2.19 45.84 17.38
N ASP A 153 0.89 46.07 17.24
CA ASP A 153 -0.19 45.08 17.39
C ASP A 153 -0.96 44.92 16.09
N SER A 154 -0.61 43.89 15.34
CA SER A 154 -1.24 43.50 14.06
C SER A 154 -2.68 42.93 14.23
N SER A 155 -3.38 43.21 15.34
CA SER A 155 -4.68 42.63 15.68
C SER A 155 -5.88 43.58 15.54
N SER A 156 -5.68 44.84 15.16
CA SER A 156 -6.80 45.78 14.99
C SER A 156 -7.14 45.96 13.51
N LEU A 157 -8.14 45.24 13.06
CA LEU A 157 -8.96 45.63 11.91
C LEU A 157 -9.62 46.97 12.27
N SER A 158 -8.95 48.11 11.98
CA SER A 158 -9.62 49.40 12.03
C SER A 158 -10.51 49.55 10.79
N ASP A 159 -11.70 50.06 10.95
CA ASP A 159 -12.70 50.31 9.87
C ASP A 159 -12.17 51.19 8.73
N ASN A 160 -10.97 51.73 8.84
CA ASN A 160 -10.27 52.53 7.84
C ASN A 160 -8.99 51.82 7.35
N PHE A 161 -9.17 50.80 6.53
CA PHE A 161 -8.07 50.12 5.82
C PHE A 161 -7.55 51.04 4.70
N ASP A 162 -6.35 51.62 4.88
CA ASP A 162 -5.66 52.40 3.84
C ASP A 162 -4.48 51.59 3.28
N VAL A 163 -4.61 51.17 2.02
CA VAL A 163 -3.57 50.40 1.30
C VAL A 163 -2.22 51.12 1.22
N GLN A 164 -2.22 52.45 1.32
CA GLN A 164 -1.03 53.26 1.14
C GLN A 164 -0.12 53.37 2.38
N GLN A 165 -0.61 53.00 3.56
CA GLN A 165 0.11 53.16 4.83
C GLN A 165 0.71 51.87 5.40
N GLY A 166 0.92 50.85 4.59
CA GLY A 166 1.52 49.57 5.01
C GLY A 166 2.61 49.07 4.12
N GLU A 167 3.35 48.07 4.61
CA GLU A 167 4.39 47.37 3.88
C GLU A 167 3.97 45.92 3.64
N GLU A 168 4.27 45.43 2.43
CA GLU A 168 4.06 44.06 2.07
C GLU A 168 5.23 43.20 2.57
N GLN A 169 4.94 42.11 3.24
CA GLN A 169 5.91 41.13 3.70
C GLN A 169 5.54 39.72 3.24
N VAL A 170 6.54 38.98 2.76
CA VAL A 170 6.37 37.58 2.37
C VAL A 170 6.73 36.68 3.54
N ILE A 171 5.76 35.90 3.99
CA ILE A 171 5.97 34.94 5.07
C ILE A 171 5.55 33.52 4.65
N PRO A 172 6.12 32.47 5.25
CA PRO A 172 5.65 31.11 5.08
C PRO A 172 4.18 30.96 5.55
N LEU A 173 3.36 30.24 4.77
CA LEU A 173 1.94 30.02 5.07
C LEU A 173 1.68 29.55 6.51
N LYS A 174 2.55 28.71 7.05
CA LYS A 174 2.45 28.18 8.43
C LYS A 174 2.57 29.23 9.54
N TRP A 175 3.01 30.45 9.21
CA TRP A 175 3.16 31.55 10.17
C TRP A 175 2.02 32.55 10.10
N VAL A 176 1.10 32.37 9.16
CA VAL A 176 -0.11 33.20 9.06
C VAL A 176 -0.97 32.98 10.28
N LYS A 177 -1.43 34.08 10.91
CA LYS A 177 -2.30 34.10 12.07
C LYS A 177 -3.68 34.60 11.69
N GLU A 178 -4.67 34.29 12.53
CA GLU A 178 -6.02 34.86 12.39
C GLU A 178 -5.99 36.37 12.42
N ARG A 179 -6.89 37.00 11.64
CA ARG A 179 -7.03 38.46 11.50
C ARG A 179 -5.87 39.17 10.80
N GLN A 180 -4.96 38.47 10.16
CA GLN A 180 -3.94 39.08 9.29
C GLN A 180 -4.56 39.38 7.92
N ILE A 181 -4.14 40.49 7.31
CA ILE A 181 -4.53 40.87 5.96
C ILE A 181 -3.58 40.24 4.97
N ILE A 182 -4.14 39.54 4.01
CA ILE A 182 -3.39 38.81 2.97
C ILE A 182 -3.65 39.48 1.64
N ILE A 183 -2.58 39.68 0.87
CA ILE A 183 -2.66 40.19 -0.49
C ILE A 183 -2.65 39.01 -1.45
N VAL A 184 -3.68 38.89 -2.27
CA VAL A 184 -3.78 37.89 -3.33
C VAL A 184 -3.85 38.63 -4.67
N ARG A 185 -2.93 38.36 -5.56
CA ARG A 185 -2.86 38.98 -6.89
C ARG A 185 -3.58 38.13 -7.94
N PRO A 186 -3.98 38.74 -9.06
CA PRO A 186 -4.57 38.01 -10.18
C PRO A 186 -3.63 36.85 -10.62
N GLY A 187 -4.20 35.63 -10.67
CA GLY A 187 -3.46 34.41 -11.02
C GLY A 187 -2.83 33.68 -9.82
N GLU A 188 -2.87 34.23 -8.62
CA GLU A 188 -2.46 33.55 -7.39
C GLU A 188 -3.58 32.74 -6.76
N HIS A 189 -3.22 31.68 -6.05
CA HIS A 189 -4.18 30.89 -5.29
C HIS A 189 -4.45 31.53 -3.92
N VAL A 190 -5.70 31.57 -3.51
CA VAL A 190 -6.10 31.98 -2.16
C VAL A 190 -5.51 30.99 -1.15
N PRO A 191 -4.59 31.43 -0.25
CA PRO A 191 -3.80 30.51 0.57
C PRO A 191 -4.54 29.94 1.78
N VAL A 192 -5.51 30.68 2.33
CA VAL A 192 -6.30 30.33 3.51
C VAL A 192 -7.73 30.84 3.36
N ASP A 193 -8.64 30.33 4.18
CA ASP A 193 -9.99 30.86 4.26
C ASP A 193 -9.98 32.27 4.84
N GLY A 194 -10.79 33.15 4.29
CA GLY A 194 -10.85 34.55 4.72
C GLY A 194 -12.05 35.29 4.16
N GLN A 195 -12.17 36.55 4.58
CA GLN A 195 -13.20 37.47 4.08
C GLN A 195 -12.55 38.56 3.21
N VAL A 196 -13.11 38.80 2.05
CA VAL A 196 -12.62 39.85 1.15
C VAL A 196 -12.98 41.20 1.77
N ILE A 197 -11.98 42.04 2.04
CA ILE A 197 -12.14 43.37 2.61
C ILE A 197 -11.92 44.48 1.56
N PHE A 198 -11.17 44.17 0.52
CA PHE A 198 -10.85 45.12 -0.57
C PHE A 198 -10.57 44.36 -1.88
N GLY A 199 -11.01 44.94 -2.99
CA GLY A 199 -10.78 44.40 -4.32
C GLY A 199 -11.94 43.59 -4.90
N GLU A 200 -11.87 43.30 -6.20
CA GLU A 200 -12.84 42.53 -6.97
C GLU A 200 -12.07 41.47 -7.80
N SER A 201 -12.71 40.33 -7.97
CA SER A 201 -12.21 39.25 -8.83
C SER A 201 -13.28 38.85 -9.84
N TYR A 202 -12.84 38.63 -11.07
CA TYR A 202 -13.70 38.12 -12.15
C TYR A 202 -13.49 36.60 -12.30
#